data_7acab35161aa768afbb6985633b5e989
#
_entry.id   7acab35161aa768afbb6985633b5e989
#
_cell.length_a   1.000
_cell.length_b   1.000
_cell.length_c   1.000
_cell.angle_alpha   90.00
_cell.angle_beta   90.00
_cell.angle_gamma   90.00
#
_symmetry.space_group_name_H-M   'P 1'
#
loop_
_entity.id
_entity.type
_entity.pdbx_description
1 polymer ?
#
loop_
_entity_poly.entity_id
_entity_poly.type
_entity_poly.pdbx_seq_one_letter_code
_entity_poly.pdbx_strand_id
1 'polypeptide(L)'
;MLAGYQADSLLWPTSQGDGVVVAVIDSGVMKDHQDLAGQVLPGADFTGEGSDGTVDKDGHGTGMASLIAGHGHGDKAGIMGLAPRAKILPVRVSWTPADTVAQSGLAKGIRFAVDRGAKVVNMSIGGYSGTDQETRQAVKYAVDHDVVLVASSGNSGQQAASVEYPAAFPGVVAVGAVDRQGRPWEKSTFGPETTLVAPGVEINRASAKSSAGYGVANGTSDSTAYVSATAALIRAKYPNLSAGQVVNRMIKSATPPTDGSPVPSDRYGYGVLAPAKALEANPSVDNGPRENPLSGRRESQGAPPGDDPTDGVSEETVAPGADGGGAGGNGMGVVAGAVAGGAVLVIGVVVALVARARRRRRGVAGQGYGQPPYGGPYQ
;
A
#
# COMPACT_ATOMS: atom_id res chain seq x y z
N MET A 1 -5.58 18.09 6.91
CA MET A 1 -5.04 17.65 5.59
C MET A 1 -5.65 18.43 4.44
N LEU A 2 -6.97 18.42 4.26
CA LEU A 2 -7.64 19.19 3.20
C LEU A 2 -7.30 20.68 3.21
N ALA A 3 -7.23 21.30 4.40
CA ALA A 3 -6.78 22.67 4.55
C ALA A 3 -5.33 22.87 4.06
N GLY A 4 -4.45 21.90 4.27
CA GLY A 4 -3.07 21.94 3.74
C GLY A 4 -3.00 21.89 2.22
N TYR A 5 -3.95 21.18 1.58
CA TYR A 5 -4.09 21.16 0.12
C TYR A 5 -4.98 22.27 -0.42
N GLN A 6 -5.57 23.11 0.47
CA GLN A 6 -6.52 24.17 0.11
C GLN A 6 -7.65 23.63 -0.78
N ALA A 7 -8.23 22.48 -0.38
CA ALA A 7 -9.17 21.73 -1.21
C ALA A 7 -10.39 22.60 -1.58
N ASP A 8 -10.99 23.30 -0.62
CA ASP A 8 -12.18 24.14 -0.82
C ASP A 8 -11.93 25.30 -1.80
N SER A 9 -10.73 25.89 -1.76
CA SER A 9 -10.43 27.11 -2.51
C SER A 9 -9.69 26.87 -3.85
N LEU A 10 -8.93 25.78 -3.96
CA LEU A 10 -8.10 25.52 -5.14
C LEU A 10 -8.50 24.27 -5.91
N LEU A 11 -8.85 23.16 -5.21
CA LEU A 11 -9.08 21.89 -5.89
C LEU A 11 -10.51 21.76 -6.38
N TRP A 12 -11.49 21.85 -5.47
CA TRP A 12 -12.88 21.55 -5.76
C TRP A 12 -13.58 22.53 -6.69
N PRO A 13 -13.21 23.81 -6.77
CA PRO A 13 -13.68 24.67 -7.86
C PRO A 13 -13.18 24.22 -9.24
N THR A 14 -12.10 23.42 -9.29
CA THR A 14 -11.45 22.97 -10.52
C THR A 14 -11.85 21.55 -10.91
N SER A 15 -11.88 20.64 -9.94
CA SER A 15 -12.25 19.22 -10.13
C SER A 15 -12.61 18.58 -8.80
N GLN A 16 -13.62 17.71 -8.80
CA GLN A 16 -14.01 16.89 -7.66
C GLN A 16 -13.92 15.39 -7.96
N GLY A 17 -13.43 15.00 -9.14
CA GLY A 17 -13.31 13.60 -9.54
C GLY A 17 -14.56 13.06 -10.24
N ASP A 18 -15.45 13.92 -10.71
CA ASP A 18 -16.71 13.54 -11.38
C ASP A 18 -16.46 12.55 -12.53
N GLY A 19 -17.26 11.48 -12.59
CA GLY A 19 -17.21 10.48 -13.65
C GLY A 19 -16.03 9.52 -13.58
N VAL A 20 -15.14 9.65 -12.59
CA VAL A 20 -13.96 8.76 -12.43
C VAL A 20 -14.28 7.64 -11.46
N VAL A 21 -13.98 6.40 -11.85
CA VAL A 21 -14.02 5.23 -10.97
C VAL A 21 -12.61 4.96 -10.46
N VAL A 22 -12.46 4.92 -9.14
CA VAL A 22 -11.24 4.51 -8.44
C VAL A 22 -11.48 3.14 -7.82
N ALA A 23 -10.76 2.12 -8.27
CA ALA A 23 -10.79 0.82 -7.61
C ALA A 23 -9.93 0.87 -6.33
N VAL A 24 -10.49 0.40 -5.23
CA VAL A 24 -9.79 0.22 -3.94
C VAL A 24 -9.60 -1.28 -3.75
N ILE A 25 -8.38 -1.76 -4.02
CA ILE A 25 -8.00 -3.16 -3.80
C ILE A 25 -7.43 -3.26 -2.38
N ASP A 26 -8.25 -3.82 -1.47
CA ASP A 26 -8.00 -3.71 -0.04
C ASP A 26 -8.83 -4.76 0.75
N SER A 27 -9.08 -4.53 2.05
CA SER A 27 -9.88 -5.38 2.94
C SER A 27 -11.40 -5.37 2.66
N GLY A 28 -11.85 -4.60 1.67
CA GLY A 28 -13.25 -4.30 1.39
C GLY A 28 -13.60 -2.84 1.69
N VAL A 29 -14.84 -2.43 1.44
CA VAL A 29 -15.32 -1.05 1.74
C VAL A 29 -16.72 -1.12 2.33
N MET A 30 -16.93 -0.57 3.52
CA MET A 30 -18.27 -0.43 4.11
C MET A 30 -19.09 0.62 3.35
N LYS A 31 -19.96 0.16 2.43
CA LYS A 31 -20.75 1.04 1.56
C LYS A 31 -21.75 1.93 2.30
N ASP A 32 -22.20 1.48 3.48
CA ASP A 32 -23.20 2.18 4.29
C ASP A 32 -22.57 3.15 5.29
N HIS A 33 -21.24 3.39 5.23
CA HIS A 33 -20.62 4.45 6.01
C HIS A 33 -21.17 5.81 5.58
N GLN A 34 -21.61 6.64 6.55
CA GLN A 34 -22.34 7.89 6.28
C GLN A 34 -21.59 8.86 5.32
N ASP A 35 -20.25 8.83 5.32
CA ASP A 35 -19.43 9.66 4.44
C ASP A 35 -19.15 9.03 3.07
N LEU A 36 -19.58 7.79 2.84
CA LEU A 36 -19.39 7.06 1.60
C LEU A 36 -20.70 6.64 0.93
N ALA A 37 -21.83 6.88 1.60
CA ALA A 37 -23.13 6.45 1.12
C ALA A 37 -23.41 6.97 -0.31
N GLY A 38 -23.73 6.05 -1.23
CA GLY A 38 -23.94 6.37 -2.64
C GLY A 38 -22.67 6.58 -3.48
N GLN A 39 -21.47 6.52 -2.90
CA GLN A 39 -20.21 6.59 -3.65
C GLN A 39 -19.65 5.21 -4.02
N VAL A 40 -20.01 4.16 -3.27
CA VAL A 40 -19.48 2.81 -3.44
C VAL A 40 -20.31 2.01 -4.42
N LEU A 41 -19.68 1.52 -5.48
CA LEU A 41 -20.26 0.65 -6.50
C LEU A 41 -20.25 -0.82 -6.03
N PRO A 42 -21.06 -1.69 -6.65
CA PRO A 42 -20.86 -3.14 -6.51
C PRO A 42 -19.49 -3.55 -7.06
N GLY A 43 -18.71 -4.26 -6.28
CA GLY A 43 -17.36 -4.69 -6.62
C GLY A 43 -17.19 -6.20 -6.65
N ALA A 44 -16.09 -6.70 -6.09
CA ALA A 44 -15.78 -8.13 -6.02
C ALA A 44 -15.03 -8.51 -4.76
N ASP A 45 -15.09 -9.80 -4.42
CA ASP A 45 -14.38 -10.41 -3.30
C ASP A 45 -13.56 -11.61 -3.81
N PHE A 46 -12.26 -11.52 -3.68
CA PHE A 46 -11.31 -12.57 -4.05
C PHE A 46 -10.70 -13.29 -2.83
N THR A 47 -11.29 -13.12 -1.64
CA THR A 47 -10.91 -13.87 -0.43
C THR A 47 -11.55 -15.25 -0.35
N GLY A 48 -12.58 -15.50 -1.17
CA GLY A 48 -13.40 -16.73 -1.12
C GLY A 48 -14.57 -16.65 -0.14
N GLU A 49 -14.81 -15.52 0.52
CA GLU A 49 -15.93 -15.36 1.47
C GLU A 49 -17.27 -15.00 0.80
N GLY A 50 -17.26 -14.72 -0.52
CA GLY A 50 -18.48 -14.61 -1.32
C GLY A 50 -19.24 -13.30 -1.17
N SER A 51 -18.55 -12.19 -0.88
CA SER A 51 -19.14 -10.84 -0.88
C SER A 51 -18.94 -10.13 -2.23
N ASP A 52 -19.54 -8.94 -2.37
CA ASP A 52 -19.34 -8.04 -3.53
C ASP A 52 -18.27 -6.96 -3.26
N GLY A 53 -17.37 -7.21 -2.29
CA GLY A 53 -16.35 -6.25 -1.87
C GLY A 53 -16.88 -5.16 -0.93
N THR A 54 -18.20 -5.09 -0.66
CA THR A 54 -18.79 -4.05 0.21
C THR A 54 -18.82 -4.44 1.69
N VAL A 55 -18.17 -5.54 2.06
CA VAL A 55 -17.97 -5.97 3.44
C VAL A 55 -16.52 -5.75 3.82
N ASP A 56 -16.29 -4.91 4.81
CA ASP A 56 -14.95 -4.62 5.36
C ASP A 56 -14.90 -5.03 6.83
N LYS A 57 -14.19 -6.13 7.11
CA LYS A 57 -14.04 -6.66 8.48
C LYS A 57 -12.87 -6.03 9.25
N ASP A 58 -11.95 -5.42 8.55
CA ASP A 58 -10.75 -4.77 9.09
C ASP A 58 -10.96 -3.27 9.30
N GLY A 59 -11.54 -2.60 8.32
CA GLY A 59 -11.79 -1.16 8.30
C GLY A 59 -10.74 -0.37 7.54
N HIS A 60 -9.70 -1.04 7.03
CA HIS A 60 -8.64 -0.34 6.32
C HIS A 60 -9.11 0.17 4.95
N GLY A 61 -9.72 -0.67 4.13
CA GLY A 61 -10.21 -0.26 2.82
C GLY A 61 -11.30 0.82 2.89
N THR A 62 -12.17 0.77 3.92
CA THR A 62 -13.13 1.84 4.21
C THR A 62 -12.42 3.16 4.50
N GLY A 63 -11.33 3.11 5.27
CA GLY A 63 -10.46 4.26 5.52
C GLY A 63 -9.91 4.85 4.22
N MET A 64 -9.32 4.01 3.37
CA MET A 64 -8.76 4.43 2.07
C MET A 64 -9.83 5.04 1.16
N ALA A 65 -10.98 4.39 1.04
CA ALA A 65 -12.11 4.89 0.26
C ALA A 65 -12.58 6.26 0.74
N SER A 66 -12.59 6.49 2.06
CA SER A 66 -13.00 7.79 2.65
C SER A 66 -12.02 8.91 2.34
N LEU A 67 -10.71 8.64 2.31
CA LEU A 67 -9.68 9.62 1.94
C LEU A 67 -9.73 9.97 0.44
N ILE A 68 -10.19 9.03 -0.39
CA ILE A 68 -10.33 9.22 -1.83
C ILE A 68 -11.63 9.99 -2.13
N ALA A 69 -12.79 9.43 -1.72
CA ALA A 69 -14.10 9.85 -2.22
C ALA A 69 -15.15 10.10 -1.12
N GLY A 70 -14.73 10.22 0.14
CA GLY A 70 -15.65 10.65 1.20
C GLY A 70 -16.29 11.99 0.86
N HIS A 71 -17.60 12.14 1.10
CA HIS A 71 -18.33 13.38 0.84
C HIS A 71 -18.78 14.09 2.12
N GLY A 72 -18.39 13.56 3.29
CA GLY A 72 -18.86 14.07 4.57
C GLY A 72 -20.35 13.87 4.76
N HIS A 73 -20.91 14.53 5.79
CA HIS A 73 -22.35 14.53 6.08
C HIS A 73 -22.74 15.82 6.81
N GLY A 74 -24.05 16.12 6.82
CA GLY A 74 -24.58 17.29 7.54
C GLY A 74 -23.83 18.59 7.22
N ASP A 75 -23.70 19.46 8.22
CA ASP A 75 -23.03 20.75 8.08
C ASP A 75 -21.49 20.60 8.19
N LYS A 76 -20.84 20.16 7.11
CA LYS A 76 -19.39 20.03 7.00
C LYS A 76 -18.77 19.07 8.03
N ALA A 77 -19.52 18.07 8.49
CA ALA A 77 -19.04 17.02 9.38
C ALA A 77 -18.50 15.82 8.58
N GLY A 78 -17.76 14.97 9.26
CA GLY A 78 -17.23 13.72 8.70
C GLY A 78 -15.94 13.87 7.90
N ILE A 79 -15.62 12.84 7.14
CA ILE A 79 -14.42 12.79 6.30
C ILE A 79 -14.78 13.22 4.88
N MET A 80 -14.15 14.30 4.44
CA MET A 80 -14.11 14.67 3.03
C MET A 80 -12.87 14.06 2.37
N GLY A 81 -13.07 13.28 1.35
CA GLY A 81 -12.01 12.80 0.48
C GLY A 81 -11.53 13.91 -0.47
N LEU A 82 -10.34 13.70 -1.05
CA LEU A 82 -9.79 14.72 -1.93
C LEU A 82 -10.55 14.81 -3.27
N ALA A 83 -11.14 13.69 -3.73
CA ALA A 83 -11.98 13.59 -4.93
C ALA A 83 -13.43 13.16 -4.57
N PRO A 84 -14.21 14.02 -3.89
CA PRO A 84 -15.47 13.63 -3.23
C PRO A 84 -16.60 13.24 -4.19
N ARG A 85 -16.43 13.39 -5.49
CA ARG A 85 -17.38 12.94 -6.53
C ARG A 85 -16.90 11.77 -7.36
N ALA A 86 -15.70 11.24 -7.08
CA ALA A 86 -15.26 9.98 -7.66
C ALA A 86 -16.10 8.82 -7.11
N LYS A 87 -16.24 7.76 -7.89
CA LYS A 87 -16.87 6.52 -7.45
C LYS A 87 -15.83 5.50 -7.02
N ILE A 88 -16.14 4.76 -5.96
CA ILE A 88 -15.29 3.70 -5.42
C ILE A 88 -15.78 2.34 -5.95
N LEU A 89 -14.88 1.60 -6.59
CA LEU A 89 -15.08 0.19 -6.93
C LEU A 89 -14.33 -0.65 -5.89
N PRO A 90 -15.02 -1.26 -4.92
CA PRO A 90 -14.37 -2.06 -3.89
C PRO A 90 -13.92 -3.40 -4.45
N VAL A 91 -12.67 -3.75 -4.22
CA VAL A 91 -12.09 -5.05 -4.60
C VAL A 91 -11.44 -5.65 -3.36
N ARG A 92 -12.13 -6.61 -2.75
CA ARG A 92 -11.67 -7.21 -1.52
C ARG A 92 -10.67 -8.32 -1.81
N VAL A 93 -9.49 -8.22 -1.18
CA VAL A 93 -8.42 -9.21 -1.25
C VAL A 93 -7.96 -9.61 0.15
N SER A 94 -7.26 -10.74 0.28
CA SER A 94 -6.72 -11.17 1.56
C SER A 94 -5.54 -10.30 2.01
N TRP A 95 -5.45 -10.07 3.32
CA TRP A 95 -4.36 -9.32 3.97
C TRP A 95 -3.12 -10.17 4.27
N THR A 96 -3.18 -11.47 4.16
CA THR A 96 -2.08 -12.36 4.52
C THR A 96 -1.25 -12.70 3.28
N PRO A 97 -0.16 -11.94 3.00
CA PRO A 97 0.62 -12.12 1.76
C PRO A 97 1.31 -13.49 1.65
N ALA A 98 1.47 -14.20 2.76
CA ALA A 98 2.06 -15.54 2.80
C ALA A 98 1.19 -16.65 2.19
N ASP A 99 -0.08 -16.34 1.88
CA ASP A 99 -1.01 -17.29 1.30
C ASP A 99 -1.02 -17.18 -0.23
N THR A 100 -0.87 -18.29 -0.95
CA THR A 100 -0.95 -18.33 -2.41
C THR A 100 -2.30 -17.82 -2.94
N VAL A 101 -3.38 -17.98 -2.15
CA VAL A 101 -4.70 -17.41 -2.45
C VAL A 101 -4.67 -15.89 -2.44
N ALA A 102 -3.92 -15.27 -1.52
CA ALA A 102 -3.77 -13.82 -1.45
C ALA A 102 -3.09 -13.25 -2.70
N GLN A 103 -2.03 -13.88 -3.18
CA GLN A 103 -1.30 -13.42 -4.38
C GLN A 103 -2.16 -13.54 -5.63
N SER A 104 -2.82 -14.66 -5.85
CA SER A 104 -3.76 -14.81 -6.97
C SER A 104 -4.98 -13.87 -6.88
N GLY A 105 -5.40 -13.53 -5.66
CA GLY A 105 -6.46 -12.55 -5.39
C GLY A 105 -6.11 -11.16 -5.90
N LEU A 106 -4.87 -10.70 -5.68
CA LEU A 106 -4.41 -9.40 -6.16
C LEU A 106 -4.40 -9.32 -7.69
N ALA A 107 -3.84 -10.31 -8.37
CA ALA A 107 -3.81 -10.36 -9.84
C ALA A 107 -5.22 -10.33 -10.45
N LYS A 108 -6.14 -11.13 -9.90
CA LYS A 108 -7.56 -11.13 -10.31
C LYS A 108 -8.23 -9.80 -10.03
N GLY A 109 -7.95 -9.20 -8.86
CA GLY A 109 -8.49 -7.91 -8.46
C GLY A 109 -8.07 -6.78 -9.39
N ILE A 110 -6.79 -6.73 -9.78
CA ILE A 110 -6.29 -5.74 -10.74
C ILE A 110 -7.01 -5.89 -12.09
N ARG A 111 -7.09 -7.12 -12.64
CA ARG A 111 -7.79 -7.36 -13.91
C ARG A 111 -9.27 -6.98 -13.83
N PHE A 112 -9.94 -7.41 -12.76
CA PHE A 112 -11.34 -7.04 -12.51
C PHE A 112 -11.54 -5.52 -12.48
N ALA A 113 -10.68 -4.77 -11.81
CA ALA A 113 -10.75 -3.32 -11.75
C ALA A 113 -10.65 -2.68 -13.14
N VAL A 114 -9.72 -3.15 -13.98
CA VAL A 114 -9.56 -2.71 -15.39
C VAL A 114 -10.80 -3.01 -16.20
N ASP A 115 -11.29 -4.26 -16.14
CA ASP A 115 -12.46 -4.73 -16.91
C ASP A 115 -13.75 -4.01 -16.51
N ARG A 116 -13.82 -3.51 -15.27
CA ARG A 116 -14.92 -2.66 -14.77
C ARG A 116 -14.73 -1.17 -15.05
N GLY A 117 -13.72 -0.80 -15.82
CA GLY A 117 -13.51 0.56 -16.29
C GLY A 117 -12.90 1.52 -15.27
N ALA A 118 -12.29 1.02 -14.20
CA ALA A 118 -11.55 1.85 -13.26
C ALA A 118 -10.45 2.61 -14.02
N LYS A 119 -10.31 3.91 -13.73
CA LYS A 119 -9.26 4.78 -14.30
C LYS A 119 -8.07 4.93 -13.38
N VAL A 120 -8.26 4.61 -12.11
CA VAL A 120 -7.23 4.61 -11.08
C VAL A 120 -7.43 3.36 -10.23
N VAL A 121 -6.35 2.69 -9.86
CA VAL A 121 -6.33 1.57 -8.92
C VAL A 121 -5.47 1.96 -7.72
N ASN A 122 -6.09 2.02 -6.56
CA ASN A 122 -5.43 2.21 -5.26
C ASN A 122 -5.12 0.85 -4.65
N MET A 123 -3.86 0.59 -4.36
CA MET A 123 -3.36 -0.61 -3.70
C MET A 123 -2.60 -0.20 -2.43
N SER A 124 -3.35 0.13 -1.38
CA SER A 124 -2.77 0.48 -0.06
C SER A 124 -2.35 -0.77 0.72
N ILE A 125 -1.70 -1.69 0.04
CA ILE A 125 -1.29 -3.02 0.50
C ILE A 125 0.16 -3.28 0.11
N GLY A 126 0.83 -4.20 0.82
CA GLY A 126 2.23 -4.56 0.58
C GLY A 126 2.54 -6.00 0.97
N GLY A 127 3.82 -6.37 0.91
CA GLY A 127 4.28 -7.70 1.31
C GLY A 127 4.05 -8.80 0.28
N TYR A 128 3.69 -8.45 -0.96
CA TYR A 128 3.55 -9.41 -2.07
C TYR A 128 4.91 -9.80 -2.65
N SER A 129 4.96 -10.90 -3.39
CA SER A 129 6.19 -11.37 -4.01
C SER A 129 6.48 -10.63 -5.32
N GLY A 130 7.69 -10.11 -5.47
CA GLY A 130 8.17 -9.56 -6.74
C GLY A 130 8.36 -10.60 -7.85
N THR A 131 8.41 -11.89 -7.48
CA THR A 131 8.50 -13.00 -8.44
C THR A 131 7.14 -13.50 -8.91
N ASP A 132 6.04 -13.00 -8.36
CA ASP A 132 4.70 -13.40 -8.77
C ASP A 132 4.39 -12.91 -10.20
N GLN A 133 4.40 -13.85 -11.12
CA GLN A 133 4.17 -13.59 -12.54
C GLN A 133 2.72 -13.21 -12.85
N GLU A 134 1.75 -13.70 -12.09
CA GLU A 134 0.34 -13.38 -12.31
C GLU A 134 0.07 -11.90 -11.97
N THR A 135 0.57 -11.43 -10.83
CA THR A 135 0.47 -10.02 -10.44
C THR A 135 1.23 -9.12 -11.40
N ARG A 136 2.46 -9.51 -11.80
CA ARG A 136 3.25 -8.77 -12.81
C ARG A 136 2.48 -8.60 -14.13
N GLN A 137 1.88 -9.67 -14.63
CA GLN A 137 1.06 -9.64 -15.85
C GLN A 137 -0.22 -8.80 -15.68
N ALA A 138 -0.84 -8.82 -14.50
CA ALA A 138 -2.00 -7.99 -14.21
C ALA A 138 -1.64 -6.50 -14.15
N VAL A 139 -0.49 -6.16 -13.55
CA VAL A 139 0.05 -4.78 -13.56
C VAL A 139 0.29 -4.32 -15.00
N LYS A 140 0.99 -5.14 -15.81
CA LYS A 140 1.20 -4.82 -17.22
C LYS A 140 -0.11 -4.63 -17.97
N TYR A 141 -1.08 -5.53 -17.74
CA TYR A 141 -2.41 -5.43 -18.34
C TYR A 141 -3.08 -4.07 -18.02
N ALA A 142 -3.03 -3.64 -16.76
CA ALA A 142 -3.60 -2.36 -16.35
C ALA A 142 -2.89 -1.16 -16.99
N VAL A 143 -1.56 -1.18 -17.08
CA VAL A 143 -0.77 -0.14 -17.77
C VAL A 143 -1.14 -0.08 -19.25
N ASP A 144 -1.24 -1.21 -19.93
CA ASP A 144 -1.61 -1.31 -21.35
C ASP A 144 -3.06 -0.84 -21.61
N HIS A 145 -3.94 -0.88 -20.59
CA HIS A 145 -5.34 -0.42 -20.66
C HIS A 145 -5.57 0.99 -20.10
N ASP A 146 -4.53 1.80 -20.05
CA ASP A 146 -4.63 3.21 -19.67
C ASP A 146 -5.15 3.44 -18.24
N VAL A 147 -4.73 2.60 -17.27
CA VAL A 147 -5.10 2.71 -15.86
C VAL A 147 -3.91 3.21 -15.05
N VAL A 148 -4.14 4.20 -14.17
CA VAL A 148 -3.13 4.68 -13.21
C VAL A 148 -3.10 3.72 -12.03
N LEU A 149 -1.94 3.11 -11.77
CA LEU A 149 -1.70 2.23 -10.63
C LEU A 149 -0.93 2.97 -9.55
N VAL A 150 -1.44 2.96 -8.32
CA VAL A 150 -0.82 3.62 -7.17
C VAL A 150 -0.74 2.63 -6.02
N ALA A 151 0.43 2.48 -5.41
CA ALA A 151 0.62 1.53 -4.32
C ALA A 151 1.51 2.07 -3.19
N SER A 152 1.29 1.58 -1.98
CA SER A 152 2.05 1.96 -0.79
C SER A 152 3.45 1.34 -0.78
N SER A 153 4.46 2.15 -0.44
CA SER A 153 5.86 1.69 -0.43
C SER A 153 6.19 0.72 0.70
N GLY A 154 5.34 0.65 1.75
CA GLY A 154 5.55 -0.17 2.94
C GLY A 154 5.76 0.65 4.22
N ASN A 155 5.64 -0.02 5.37
CA ASN A 155 5.67 0.62 6.69
C ASN A 155 6.75 0.03 7.63
N SER A 156 7.82 -0.51 7.06
CA SER A 156 8.93 -1.14 7.79
C SER A 156 10.16 -0.23 7.96
N GLY A 157 10.09 1.00 7.46
CA GLY A 157 11.14 2.00 7.57
C GLY A 157 12.46 1.54 6.94
N GLN A 158 13.57 1.92 7.56
CA GLN A 158 14.93 1.53 7.12
C GLN A 158 15.26 0.04 7.34
N GLN A 159 14.42 -0.69 8.05
CA GLN A 159 14.59 -2.13 8.24
C GLN A 159 14.14 -2.94 7.02
N ALA A 160 13.35 -2.33 6.13
CA ALA A 160 13.00 -2.94 4.87
C ALA A 160 14.20 -2.88 3.91
N ALA A 161 14.48 -4.00 3.24
CA ALA A 161 15.55 -4.05 2.24
C ALA A 161 15.20 -3.26 0.95
N SER A 162 13.92 -3.03 0.67
CA SER A 162 13.41 -2.39 -0.55
C SER A 162 11.96 -1.96 -0.40
N VAL A 163 11.47 -1.16 -1.34
CA VAL A 163 10.04 -0.87 -1.52
C VAL A 163 9.27 -2.17 -1.74
N GLU A 164 8.12 -2.29 -1.07
CA GLU A 164 7.29 -3.48 -1.13
C GLU A 164 6.55 -3.62 -2.48
N TYR A 165 6.25 -4.85 -2.88
CA TYR A 165 5.35 -5.11 -3.99
C TYR A 165 3.88 -5.05 -3.50
N PRO A 166 2.97 -4.48 -4.32
CA PRO A 166 3.08 -4.20 -5.77
C PRO A 166 3.71 -2.84 -6.14
N ALA A 167 4.06 -1.96 -5.19
CA ALA A 167 4.61 -0.63 -5.48
C ALA A 167 5.92 -0.68 -6.27
N ALA A 168 6.75 -1.70 -6.05
CA ALA A 168 8.02 -1.87 -6.75
C ALA A 168 7.89 -2.29 -8.22
N PHE A 169 6.72 -2.75 -8.70
CA PHE A 169 6.55 -3.11 -10.10
C PHE A 169 6.69 -1.90 -11.04
N PRO A 170 7.32 -2.07 -12.22
CA PRO A 170 7.34 -1.05 -13.25
C PRO A 170 5.94 -0.58 -13.64
N GLY A 171 5.76 0.73 -13.82
CA GLY A 171 4.47 1.32 -14.16
C GLY A 171 3.59 1.68 -12.96
N VAL A 172 3.95 1.27 -11.74
CA VAL A 172 3.21 1.59 -10.51
C VAL A 172 3.82 2.83 -9.85
N VAL A 173 2.97 3.76 -9.41
CA VAL A 173 3.34 4.91 -8.60
C VAL A 173 3.55 4.44 -7.17
N ALA A 174 4.80 4.32 -6.73
CA ALA A 174 5.17 3.95 -5.38
C ALA A 174 5.12 5.17 -4.46
N VAL A 175 4.34 5.10 -3.37
CA VAL A 175 4.06 6.24 -2.50
C VAL A 175 4.58 6.02 -1.10
N GLY A 176 5.48 6.92 -0.67
CA GLY A 176 5.95 7.04 0.70
C GLY A 176 5.13 8.03 1.53
N ALA A 177 5.34 8.03 2.84
CA ALA A 177 4.64 8.89 3.78
C ALA A 177 5.52 10.01 4.33
N VAL A 178 4.92 11.21 4.47
CA VAL A 178 5.49 12.36 5.18
C VAL A 178 4.57 12.83 6.30
N ASP A 179 5.15 13.52 7.28
CA ASP A 179 4.44 14.20 8.35
C ASP A 179 3.87 15.58 7.89
N ARG A 180 3.29 16.32 8.82
CA ARG A 180 2.73 17.67 8.56
C ARG A 180 3.77 18.70 8.15
N GLN A 181 5.04 18.48 8.46
CA GLN A 181 6.17 19.34 8.11
C GLN A 181 6.81 18.93 6.77
N GLY A 182 6.30 17.88 6.13
CA GLY A 182 6.84 17.35 4.88
C GLY A 182 8.08 16.48 5.07
N ARG A 183 8.39 16.06 6.31
CA ARG A 183 9.52 15.16 6.62
C ARG A 183 9.09 13.71 6.42
N PRO A 184 9.97 12.84 5.90
CA PRO A 184 9.65 11.42 5.75
C PRO A 184 9.28 10.80 7.10
N TRP A 185 8.19 10.07 7.13
CA TRP A 185 7.81 9.29 8.30
C TRP A 185 8.86 8.19 8.55
N GLU A 186 9.29 8.05 9.81
CA GLU A 186 10.37 7.12 10.21
C GLU A 186 10.11 5.66 9.80
N LYS A 187 8.82 5.26 9.73
CA LYS A 187 8.40 3.93 9.31
C LYS A 187 8.06 3.84 7.82
N SER A 188 8.09 4.94 7.06
CA SER A 188 7.93 4.86 5.61
C SER A 188 9.07 4.08 5.00
N THR A 189 8.77 2.97 4.32
CA THR A 189 9.76 2.29 3.48
C THR A 189 10.06 3.16 2.27
N PHE A 190 11.32 3.22 1.86
CA PHE A 190 11.77 3.98 0.71
C PHE A 190 12.87 3.25 -0.05
N GLY A 191 13.07 3.64 -1.28
CA GLY A 191 14.05 3.04 -2.19
C GLY A 191 13.99 3.71 -3.56
N PRO A 192 14.79 3.21 -4.54
CA PRO A 192 14.85 3.78 -5.89
C PRO A 192 13.51 3.73 -6.64
N GLU A 193 12.56 2.91 -6.18
CA GLU A 193 11.22 2.84 -6.74
C GLU A 193 10.29 3.92 -6.21
N THR A 194 10.61 4.60 -5.10
CA THR A 194 9.79 5.68 -4.56
C THR A 194 9.52 6.73 -5.62
N THR A 195 8.26 6.97 -5.93
CA THR A 195 7.86 7.92 -6.97
C THR A 195 7.48 9.28 -6.37
N LEU A 196 6.63 9.27 -5.36
CA LEU A 196 6.13 10.46 -4.68
C LEU A 196 6.00 10.18 -3.18
N VAL A 197 5.96 11.24 -2.40
CA VAL A 197 5.52 11.16 -1.01
C VAL A 197 4.29 12.04 -0.80
N ALA A 198 3.44 11.63 0.13
CA ALA A 198 2.25 12.38 0.51
C ALA A 198 2.02 12.28 2.02
N PRO A 199 1.17 13.13 2.61
CA PRO A 199 0.86 13.05 4.03
C PRO A 199 0.31 11.69 4.44
N GLY A 200 0.90 11.09 5.47
CA GLY A 200 0.53 9.76 5.97
C GLY A 200 0.68 9.62 7.49
N VAL A 201 0.79 10.74 8.23
CA VAL A 201 0.93 10.73 9.69
C VAL A 201 -0.23 11.46 10.33
N GLU A 202 -0.84 10.85 11.37
CA GLU A 202 -2.02 11.37 12.09
C GLU A 202 -3.19 11.69 11.15
N ILE A 203 -3.51 10.76 10.27
CA ILE A 203 -4.59 10.92 9.28
C ILE A 203 -5.93 10.45 9.86
N ASN A 204 -6.89 11.39 9.95
CA ASN A 204 -8.27 11.05 10.26
C ASN A 204 -8.95 10.40 9.05
N ARG A 205 -9.63 9.28 9.26
CA ARG A 205 -10.32 8.52 8.22
C ARG A 205 -11.54 7.78 8.76
N ALA A 206 -12.43 7.36 7.88
CA ALA A 206 -13.54 6.49 8.24
C ALA A 206 -13.03 5.13 8.78
N SER A 207 -13.87 4.48 9.57
CA SER A 207 -13.61 3.16 10.16
C SER A 207 -14.83 2.27 9.98
N ALA A 208 -14.64 1.00 9.64
CA ALA A 208 -15.72 0.04 9.50
C ALA A 208 -16.26 -0.51 10.84
N LYS A 209 -15.87 0.06 11.99
CA LYS A 209 -16.44 -0.33 13.30
C LYS A 209 -17.93 -0.01 13.43
N SER A 210 -18.38 0.99 12.69
CA SER A 210 -19.79 1.35 12.54
C SER A 210 -19.97 2.23 11.30
N SER A 211 -21.21 2.43 10.84
CA SER A 211 -21.53 3.34 9.73
C SER A 211 -21.21 4.81 10.01
N ALA A 212 -20.88 5.17 11.23
CA ALA A 212 -20.45 6.50 11.67
C ALA A 212 -19.11 6.43 12.42
N GLY A 213 -18.30 5.40 12.16
CA GLY A 213 -17.03 5.17 12.83
C GLY A 213 -15.88 5.99 12.21
N TYR A 214 -14.99 6.50 13.06
CA TYR A 214 -13.79 7.22 12.64
C TYR A 214 -12.57 6.71 13.40
N GLY A 215 -11.40 6.99 12.85
CA GLY A 215 -10.12 6.66 13.46
C GLY A 215 -9.01 7.55 12.96
N VAL A 216 -7.87 7.49 13.64
CA VAL A 216 -6.61 8.13 13.24
C VAL A 216 -5.59 7.06 12.97
N ALA A 217 -4.84 7.21 11.89
CA ALA A 217 -3.81 6.25 11.52
C ALA A 217 -2.55 6.91 10.97
N ASN A 218 -1.49 6.11 10.88
CA ASN A 218 -0.23 6.46 10.24
C ASN A 218 0.09 5.36 9.22
N GLY A 219 0.46 5.73 8.01
CA GLY A 219 0.85 4.74 7.00
C GLY A 219 1.09 5.33 5.63
N THR A 220 1.91 4.64 4.85
CA THR A 220 2.04 4.88 3.41
C THR A 220 0.74 4.59 2.66
N SER A 221 -0.16 3.81 3.27
CA SER A 221 -1.51 3.55 2.79
C SER A 221 -2.36 4.81 2.64
N ASP A 222 -2.36 5.68 3.67
CA ASP A 222 -3.11 6.95 3.67
C ASP A 222 -2.53 7.91 2.61
N SER A 223 -1.21 7.95 2.48
CA SER A 223 -0.51 8.70 1.43
C SER A 223 -0.92 8.25 0.02
N THR A 224 -1.01 6.93 -0.17
CA THR A 224 -1.43 6.29 -1.44
C THR A 224 -2.85 6.70 -1.82
N ALA A 225 -3.76 6.78 -0.85
CA ALA A 225 -5.13 7.24 -1.08
C ALA A 225 -5.17 8.68 -1.59
N TYR A 226 -4.35 9.59 -1.05
CA TYR A 226 -4.27 10.97 -1.55
C TYR A 226 -3.69 11.08 -2.95
N VAL A 227 -2.68 10.26 -3.29
CA VAL A 227 -2.13 10.21 -4.66
C VAL A 227 -3.18 9.66 -5.63
N SER A 228 -3.90 8.61 -5.26
CA SER A 228 -4.99 8.04 -6.06
C SER A 228 -6.12 9.04 -6.29
N ALA A 229 -6.51 9.78 -5.25
CA ALA A 229 -7.51 10.83 -5.36
C ALA A 229 -7.03 11.96 -6.28
N THR A 230 -5.75 12.36 -6.22
CA THR A 230 -5.16 13.36 -7.11
C THR A 230 -5.20 12.89 -8.57
N ALA A 231 -4.88 11.61 -8.83
CA ALA A 231 -5.02 11.03 -10.16
C ALA A 231 -6.48 11.08 -10.65
N ALA A 232 -7.46 10.83 -9.76
CA ALA A 232 -8.88 10.94 -10.09
C ALA A 232 -9.29 12.39 -10.42
N LEU A 233 -8.80 13.38 -9.68
CA LEU A 233 -9.04 14.79 -9.98
C LEU A 233 -8.49 15.17 -11.37
N ILE A 234 -7.28 14.72 -11.70
CA ILE A 234 -6.64 14.99 -13.01
C ILE A 234 -7.45 14.31 -14.13
N ARG A 235 -7.84 13.04 -13.96
CA ARG A 235 -8.65 12.30 -14.93
C ARG A 235 -10.00 12.96 -15.21
N ALA A 236 -10.66 13.49 -14.18
CA ALA A 236 -11.93 14.20 -14.33
C ALA A 236 -11.76 15.53 -15.09
N LYS A 237 -10.71 16.28 -14.78
CA LYS A 237 -10.44 17.57 -15.44
C LYS A 237 -9.93 17.41 -16.86
N TYR A 238 -9.08 16.41 -17.11
CA TYR A 238 -8.38 16.18 -18.37
C TYR A 238 -8.65 14.76 -18.88
N PRO A 239 -9.87 14.45 -19.34
CA PRO A 239 -10.30 13.07 -19.67
C PRO A 239 -9.52 12.48 -20.87
N ASN A 240 -8.89 13.30 -21.70
CA ASN A 240 -8.13 12.88 -22.87
C ASN A 240 -6.66 12.55 -22.58
N LEU A 241 -6.17 12.86 -21.38
CA LEU A 241 -4.82 12.48 -20.98
C LEU A 241 -4.72 10.99 -20.76
N SER A 242 -3.61 10.39 -21.19
CA SER A 242 -3.29 9.01 -20.87
C SER A 242 -2.91 8.84 -19.39
N ALA A 243 -2.94 7.59 -18.90
CA ALA A 243 -2.43 7.25 -17.57
C ALA A 243 -0.98 7.72 -17.38
N GLY A 244 -0.14 7.55 -18.41
CA GLY A 244 1.24 8.02 -18.39
C GLY A 244 1.35 9.53 -18.24
N GLN A 245 0.53 10.30 -18.94
CA GLN A 245 0.48 11.75 -18.82
C GLN A 245 -0.05 12.20 -17.45
N VAL A 246 -1.03 11.48 -16.87
CA VAL A 246 -1.50 11.74 -15.49
C VAL A 246 -0.37 11.51 -14.48
N VAL A 247 0.36 10.40 -14.59
CA VAL A 247 1.51 10.11 -13.74
C VAL A 247 2.58 11.19 -13.92
N ASN A 248 2.90 11.57 -15.17
CA ASN A 248 3.90 12.59 -15.45
C ASN A 248 3.49 13.97 -14.90
N ARG A 249 2.20 14.32 -14.93
CA ARG A 249 1.68 15.53 -14.28
C ARG A 249 1.96 15.54 -12.78
N MET A 250 1.65 14.46 -12.08
CA MET A 250 1.91 14.35 -10.64
C MET A 250 3.41 14.48 -10.34
N ILE A 251 4.27 13.84 -11.13
CA ILE A 251 5.73 13.92 -11.00
C ILE A 251 6.23 15.35 -11.22
N LYS A 252 5.83 16.00 -12.33
CA LYS A 252 6.31 17.34 -12.70
C LYS A 252 5.77 18.47 -11.84
N SER A 253 4.64 18.27 -11.19
CA SER A 253 4.04 19.22 -10.25
C SER A 253 4.48 19.05 -8.81
N ALA A 254 5.15 17.94 -8.48
CA ALA A 254 5.58 17.65 -7.11
C ALA A 254 6.40 18.80 -6.51
N THR A 255 6.17 19.08 -5.24
CA THR A 255 6.89 20.14 -4.53
C THR A 255 8.22 19.58 -3.99
N PRO A 256 9.34 20.28 -4.18
CA PRO A 256 10.61 19.89 -3.55
C PRO A 256 10.47 19.77 -2.03
N PRO A 257 11.27 18.91 -1.40
CA PRO A 257 11.32 18.77 0.05
C PRO A 257 11.69 20.08 0.76
N THR A 258 11.07 20.33 1.92
CA THR A 258 11.30 21.55 2.71
C THR A 258 12.68 21.58 3.38
N ASP A 259 13.33 20.43 3.52
CA ASP A 259 14.68 20.27 4.07
C ASP A 259 15.79 20.50 3.04
N GLY A 260 15.43 20.81 1.78
CA GLY A 260 16.38 21.04 0.70
C GLY A 260 17.00 19.76 0.13
N SER A 261 16.50 18.58 0.51
CA SER A 261 16.96 17.31 -0.07
C SER A 261 16.79 17.31 -1.59
N PRO A 262 17.74 16.73 -2.33
CA PRO A 262 17.62 16.65 -3.78
C PRO A 262 16.49 15.72 -4.20
N VAL A 263 15.88 15.99 -5.38
CA VAL A 263 14.89 15.11 -6.02
C VAL A 263 15.27 14.91 -7.48
N PRO A 264 15.10 13.70 -8.05
CA PRO A 264 14.57 12.51 -7.38
C PRO A 264 15.54 11.91 -6.35
N SER A 265 15.00 11.29 -5.31
CA SER A 265 15.77 10.57 -4.28
C SER A 265 14.98 9.39 -3.75
N ASP A 266 15.66 8.42 -3.12
CA ASP A 266 15.00 7.24 -2.54
C ASP A 266 13.93 7.62 -1.51
N ARG A 267 14.17 8.68 -0.73
CA ARG A 267 13.28 9.10 0.37
C ARG A 267 12.05 9.86 -0.08
N TYR A 268 12.18 10.68 -1.12
CA TYR A 268 11.12 11.60 -1.56
C TYR A 268 10.60 11.29 -2.96
N GLY A 269 11.23 10.37 -3.69
CA GLY A 269 10.96 10.21 -5.11
C GLY A 269 11.17 11.54 -5.83
N TYR A 270 10.21 11.94 -6.62
CA TYR A 270 10.22 13.23 -7.31
C TYR A 270 9.74 14.41 -6.44
N GLY A 271 9.31 14.15 -5.21
CA GLY A 271 8.91 15.18 -4.24
C GLY A 271 7.58 14.91 -3.57
N VAL A 272 7.09 15.93 -2.87
CA VAL A 272 5.83 15.89 -2.13
C VAL A 272 4.66 16.19 -3.07
N LEU A 273 3.62 15.38 -3.00
CA LEU A 273 2.38 15.52 -3.78
C LEU A 273 1.80 16.94 -3.69
N ALA A 274 1.52 17.55 -4.85
CA ALA A 274 0.96 18.90 -4.96
C ALA A 274 -0.29 18.89 -5.86
N PRO A 275 -1.48 18.52 -5.35
CA PRO A 275 -2.69 18.34 -6.16
C PRO A 275 -3.10 19.60 -6.93
N ALA A 276 -3.02 20.78 -6.31
CA ALA A 276 -3.39 22.02 -6.97
C ALA A 276 -2.51 22.30 -8.20
N LYS A 277 -1.19 22.18 -8.06
CA LYS A 277 -0.25 22.33 -9.18
C LYS A 277 -0.47 21.29 -10.27
N ALA A 278 -0.82 20.06 -9.89
CA ALA A 278 -1.12 18.99 -10.84
C ALA A 278 -2.39 19.27 -11.67
N LEU A 279 -3.28 20.12 -11.18
CA LEU A 279 -4.49 20.55 -11.89
C LEU A 279 -4.26 21.80 -12.75
N GLU A 280 -3.16 22.51 -12.61
CA GLU A 280 -2.84 23.66 -13.48
C GLU A 280 -2.57 23.19 -14.93
N ALA A 281 -2.80 24.07 -15.91
CA ALA A 281 -2.46 23.77 -17.30
C ALA A 281 -0.95 23.54 -17.45
N ASN A 282 -0.57 22.44 -18.10
CA ASN A 282 0.82 22.11 -18.38
C ASN A 282 0.99 21.55 -19.79
N PRO A 283 1.01 22.43 -20.84
CA PRO A 283 1.08 22.00 -22.21
C PRO A 283 2.28 21.11 -22.55
N SER A 284 3.41 21.26 -21.83
CA SER A 284 4.60 20.44 -22.05
C SER A 284 4.38 18.97 -21.63
N VAL A 285 3.54 18.73 -20.64
CA VAL A 285 3.14 17.38 -20.23
C VAL A 285 1.95 16.89 -21.06
N ASP A 286 0.96 17.76 -21.27
CA ASP A 286 -0.31 17.39 -21.93
C ASP A 286 -0.11 17.01 -23.39
N ASN A 287 0.85 17.63 -24.08
CA ASN A 287 1.24 17.31 -25.45
C ASN A 287 2.48 16.38 -25.52
N GLY A 288 2.98 15.94 -24.36
CA GLY A 288 4.13 15.05 -24.25
C GLY A 288 3.80 13.57 -24.48
N PRO A 289 4.78 12.69 -24.23
CA PRO A 289 4.63 11.25 -24.36
C PRO A 289 3.43 10.72 -23.57
N ARG A 290 2.71 9.77 -24.20
CA ARG A 290 1.52 9.13 -23.59
C ARG A 290 1.88 7.93 -22.72
N GLU A 291 3.08 7.38 -22.93
CA GLU A 291 3.60 6.23 -22.22
C GLU A 291 3.81 6.56 -20.74
N ASN A 292 3.62 5.56 -19.89
CA ASN A 292 3.87 5.71 -18.47
C ASN A 292 5.38 5.84 -18.21
N PRO A 293 5.85 6.96 -17.63
CA PRO A 293 7.28 7.22 -17.43
C PRO A 293 7.95 6.21 -16.48
N LEU A 294 7.17 5.45 -15.72
CA LEU A 294 7.65 4.46 -14.78
C LEU A 294 7.75 3.04 -15.39
N SER A 295 7.27 2.82 -16.63
CA SER A 295 7.30 1.50 -17.26
C SER A 295 8.70 0.98 -17.55
N GLY A 296 9.66 1.88 -17.77
CA GLY A 296 11.08 1.55 -17.98
C GLY A 296 11.92 1.45 -16.70
N ARG A 297 11.30 1.60 -15.52
CA ARG A 297 12.00 1.51 -14.24
C ARG A 297 12.58 0.10 -14.06
N ARG A 298 13.87 0.03 -13.69
CA ARG A 298 14.48 -1.25 -13.29
C ARG A 298 13.93 -1.63 -11.92
N GLU A 299 13.53 -2.88 -11.78
CA GLU A 299 13.23 -3.44 -10.47
C GLU A 299 14.54 -3.61 -9.71
N SER A 300 14.60 -3.15 -8.46
CA SER A 300 15.64 -3.61 -7.55
C SER A 300 15.42 -5.12 -7.41
N GLN A 301 16.39 -5.90 -7.84
CA GLN A 301 16.40 -7.33 -7.53
C GLN A 301 16.47 -7.39 -6.00
N GLY A 302 15.36 -7.74 -5.36
CA GLY A 302 15.37 -8.08 -3.94
C GLY A 302 16.47 -9.09 -3.76
N ALA A 303 17.43 -8.83 -2.85
CA ALA A 303 18.47 -9.78 -2.54
C ALA A 303 17.80 -11.14 -2.28
N PRO A 304 18.25 -12.23 -2.93
CA PRO A 304 17.76 -13.55 -2.58
C PRO A 304 18.00 -13.76 -1.08
N PRO A 305 17.14 -14.52 -0.38
CA PRO A 305 17.36 -14.85 1.02
C PRO A 305 18.77 -15.42 1.12
N GLY A 306 19.58 -14.79 2.00
CA GLY A 306 21.02 -14.96 2.03
C GLY A 306 21.46 -16.42 1.95
N ASP A 307 22.17 -16.74 0.91
CA ASP A 307 23.11 -17.85 0.88
C ASP A 307 24.38 -17.38 1.58
N ASP A 308 24.80 -18.18 2.54
CA ASP A 308 26.03 -18.10 3.32
C ASP A 308 27.25 -17.83 2.40
N PRO A 309 28.18 -16.92 2.75
CA PRO A 309 29.34 -16.66 1.90
C PRO A 309 30.39 -17.75 2.07
N THR A 310 30.29 -18.82 1.28
CA THR A 310 31.39 -19.74 1.04
C THR A 310 31.58 -19.91 -0.47
N ASP A 311 32.82 -19.58 -0.87
CA ASP A 311 33.48 -19.89 -2.14
C ASP A 311 33.12 -19.08 -3.39
N GLY A 312 33.78 -17.93 -3.50
CA GLY A 312 34.09 -17.31 -4.77
C GLY A 312 35.53 -17.63 -5.21
N VAL A 313 35.76 -18.72 -5.93
CA VAL A 313 36.99 -18.95 -6.67
C VAL A 313 36.81 -18.41 -8.08
N SER A 314 37.49 -17.31 -8.39
CA SER A 314 37.66 -16.77 -9.73
C SER A 314 38.59 -17.72 -10.52
N GLU A 315 38.07 -18.35 -11.57
CA GLU A 315 38.89 -18.98 -12.58
C GLU A 315 39.56 -17.93 -13.49
N GLU A 316 40.81 -17.67 -13.21
CA GLU A 316 41.73 -16.99 -14.12
C GLU A 316 42.48 -18.04 -14.96
N THR A 317 42.20 -18.12 -16.24
CA THR A 317 42.90 -18.97 -17.18
C THR A 317 44.31 -18.45 -17.40
N VAL A 318 45.34 -19.21 -16.94
CA VAL A 318 46.72 -19.05 -17.34
C VAL A 318 47.26 -20.38 -17.83
N ALA A 319 47.86 -20.36 -19.01
CA ALA A 319 48.47 -21.49 -19.73
C ALA A 319 49.75 -22.00 -19.04
N PRO A 320 50.27 -23.22 -19.37
CA PRO A 320 51.19 -23.98 -18.55
C PRO A 320 52.65 -23.64 -18.75
N GLY A 321 53.38 -23.56 -17.64
CA GLY A 321 54.84 -23.51 -17.61
C GLY A 321 55.39 -24.34 -16.46
N ALA A 322 56.39 -25.12 -16.74
CA ALA A 322 56.95 -26.26 -16.04
C ALA A 322 57.74 -25.97 -14.76
N ASP A 323 57.87 -27.07 -13.98
CA ASP A 323 58.95 -27.52 -13.08
C ASP A 323 59.16 -26.93 -11.67
N GLY A 324 59.16 -27.86 -10.71
CA GLY A 324 60.15 -27.84 -9.63
C GLY A 324 59.62 -28.04 -8.19
N GLY A 325 59.57 -29.29 -7.78
CA GLY A 325 60.07 -29.91 -6.56
C GLY A 325 59.88 -29.31 -5.15
N GLY A 326 59.45 -30.15 -4.20
CA GLY A 326 59.91 -30.06 -2.82
C GLY A 326 58.89 -30.19 -1.70
N ALA A 327 58.70 -31.40 -1.25
CA ALA A 327 58.52 -31.92 0.12
C ALA A 327 58.03 -31.04 1.31
N GLY A 328 57.04 -31.59 2.03
CA GLY A 328 57.15 -31.74 3.49
C GLY A 328 56.16 -31.01 4.38
N GLY A 329 55.37 -31.78 5.14
CA GLY A 329 55.06 -31.36 6.51
C GLY A 329 53.60 -31.44 6.98
N ASN A 330 53.35 -32.46 7.75
CA ASN A 330 52.12 -32.76 8.54
C ASN A 330 51.61 -31.63 9.45
N GLY A 331 50.32 -31.65 9.68
CA GLY A 331 49.73 -30.94 10.83
C GLY A 331 48.23 -31.11 10.93
N MET A 332 47.83 -32.18 11.60
CA MET A 332 46.48 -32.55 12.01
C MET A 332 45.98 -31.60 13.11
N GLY A 333 44.76 -31.10 13.03
CA GLY A 333 44.12 -30.36 14.12
C GLY A 333 42.60 -30.30 13.96
N VAL A 334 41.97 -31.28 14.59
CA VAL A 334 40.50 -31.40 14.77
C VAL A 334 40.05 -30.38 15.77
N VAL A 335 39.03 -29.56 15.44
CA VAL A 335 38.09 -29.04 16.44
C VAL A 335 36.67 -29.10 15.86
N ALA A 336 35.94 -30.10 16.29
CA ALA A 336 34.49 -30.20 16.18
C ALA A 336 33.88 -29.70 17.47
N GLY A 337 32.74 -28.98 17.38
CA GLY A 337 31.82 -28.96 18.50
C GLY A 337 31.12 -27.65 18.81
N ALA A 338 29.80 -27.72 18.69
CA ALA A 338 28.79 -26.98 19.46
C ALA A 338 28.25 -25.68 18.91
N VAL A 339 27.19 -25.75 18.07
CA VAL A 339 26.03 -24.83 18.13
C VAL A 339 24.76 -25.64 17.76
N ALA A 340 24.16 -26.28 18.73
CA ALA A 340 22.82 -26.88 18.60
C ALA A 340 22.12 -26.91 19.97
N GLY A 341 21.91 -25.75 20.60
CA GLY A 341 21.28 -25.65 21.92
C GLY A 341 20.29 -24.51 22.13
N GLY A 342 20.23 -23.50 21.24
CA GLY A 342 19.45 -22.29 21.47
C GLY A 342 17.98 -22.34 21.05
N ALA A 343 17.62 -23.09 20.03
CA ALA A 343 16.27 -23.05 19.43
C ALA A 343 15.21 -23.83 20.23
N VAL A 344 15.57 -24.85 20.98
CA VAL A 344 14.61 -25.71 21.70
C VAL A 344 14.10 -25.03 22.98
N LEU A 345 14.88 -24.16 23.59
CA LEU A 345 14.48 -23.46 24.85
C LEU A 345 13.45 -22.36 24.62
N VAL A 346 13.48 -21.65 23.48
CA VAL A 346 12.52 -20.58 23.16
C VAL A 346 11.14 -21.15 22.86
N ILE A 347 11.05 -22.27 22.15
CA ILE A 347 9.76 -22.92 21.83
C ILE A 347 9.09 -23.45 23.10
N GLY A 348 9.85 -24.02 24.04
CA GLY A 348 9.34 -24.50 25.31
C GLY A 348 8.71 -23.41 26.18
N VAL A 349 9.29 -22.21 26.23
CA VAL A 349 8.77 -21.08 27.01
C VAL A 349 7.48 -20.51 26.41
N VAL A 350 7.37 -20.41 25.10
CA VAL A 350 6.18 -19.91 24.40
C VAL A 350 5.00 -20.88 24.60
N VAL A 351 5.22 -22.19 24.49
CA VAL A 351 4.18 -23.21 24.71
C VAL A 351 3.70 -23.20 26.16
N ALA A 352 4.60 -23.03 27.15
CA ALA A 352 4.24 -22.95 28.55
C ALA A 352 3.41 -21.68 28.88
N LEU A 353 3.74 -20.54 28.28
CA LEU A 353 2.99 -19.29 28.46
C LEU A 353 1.59 -19.35 27.83
N VAL A 354 1.43 -19.95 26.67
CA VAL A 354 0.12 -20.15 26.01
C VAL A 354 -0.75 -21.12 26.80
N ALA A 355 -0.18 -22.21 27.32
CA ALA A 355 -0.91 -23.16 28.16
C ALA A 355 -1.38 -22.54 29.48
N ARG A 356 -0.56 -21.67 30.11
CA ARG A 356 -0.92 -20.95 31.32
C ARG A 356 -2.01 -19.89 31.11
N ALA A 357 -2.02 -19.22 29.96
CA ALA A 357 -3.08 -18.29 29.56
C ALA A 357 -4.42 -19.00 29.30
N ARG A 358 -4.40 -20.19 28.68
CA ARG A 358 -5.62 -21.02 28.46
C ARG A 358 -6.20 -21.59 29.78
N ARG A 359 -5.37 -21.95 30.76
CA ARG A 359 -5.85 -22.39 32.08
C ARG A 359 -6.52 -21.26 32.87
N ARG A 360 -6.03 -20.01 32.80
CA ARG A 360 -6.66 -18.84 33.45
C ARG A 360 -8.05 -18.51 32.88
N ARG A 361 -8.30 -18.76 31.59
CA ARG A 361 -9.63 -18.51 30.97
C ARG A 361 -10.69 -19.55 31.31
N ARG A 362 -10.33 -20.75 31.82
CA ARG A 362 -11.29 -21.80 32.24
C ARG A 362 -11.75 -21.70 33.70
N GLY A 363 -11.17 -20.78 34.49
CA GLY A 363 -11.48 -20.62 35.92
C GLY A 363 -12.55 -19.56 36.25
N VAL A 364 -13.14 -18.86 35.25
CA VAL A 364 -14.07 -17.74 35.49
C VAL A 364 -15.52 -18.05 35.03
N ALA A 365 -15.82 -19.28 34.63
CA ALA A 365 -17.16 -19.68 34.23
C ALA A 365 -17.83 -20.48 35.40
N GLY A 366 -18.33 -19.79 36.41
CA GLY A 366 -19.06 -20.47 37.50
C GLY A 366 -19.45 -19.54 38.64
N GLN A 367 -20.17 -18.46 38.40
CA GLN A 367 -21.03 -17.84 39.41
C GLN A 367 -22.29 -17.32 38.73
N GLY A 368 -23.42 -18.02 39.01
CA GLY A 368 -24.74 -17.69 38.54
C GLY A 368 -25.26 -16.42 39.21
N TYR A 369 -25.79 -15.51 38.42
CA TYR A 369 -26.61 -14.43 38.93
C TYR A 369 -28.10 -14.86 38.91
N GLY A 370 -28.72 -14.85 40.10
CA GLY A 370 -30.13 -15.03 40.29
C GLY A 370 -30.97 -13.94 39.66
N GLN A 371 -32.10 -14.31 39.10
CA GLN A 371 -33.12 -13.38 38.58
C GLN A 371 -33.87 -12.70 39.73
N PRO A 372 -34.24 -11.43 39.65
CA PRO A 372 -35.24 -10.82 40.51
C PRO A 372 -36.68 -11.08 39.99
N PRO A 373 -37.70 -11.10 40.87
CA PRO A 373 -39.05 -11.50 40.53
C PRO A 373 -39.88 -10.39 39.87
N TYR A 374 -40.78 -10.85 38.99
CA TYR A 374 -41.83 -10.05 38.35
C TYR A 374 -42.81 -9.46 39.39
N GLY A 375 -43.07 -8.16 39.29
CA GLY A 375 -44.20 -7.47 39.91
C GLY A 375 -45.09 -6.86 38.82
N GLY A 376 -46.37 -7.17 38.88
CA GLY A 376 -47.41 -6.95 37.90
C GLY A 376 -47.98 -5.53 37.82
N PRO A 377 -49.11 -5.32 37.12
CA PRO A 377 -49.44 -4.11 36.37
C PRO A 377 -50.21 -3.06 37.19
N TYR A 378 -50.06 -1.80 36.89
CA TYR A 378 -51.02 -0.75 37.20
C TYR A 378 -51.32 0.12 35.97
N GLN A 379 -52.61 0.17 35.71
CA GLN A 379 -53.56 1.04 35.01
C GLN A 379 -53.01 2.10 34.04
#